data_ce29e5bba1c0dee85265c6ea4926f528
#
_entry.id   ce29e5bba1c0dee85265c6ea4926f528
#
_cell.length_a   1.000
_cell.length_b   1.000
_cell.length_c   1.000
_cell.angle_alpha   90.00
_cell.angle_beta   90.00
_cell.angle_gamma   90.00
#
_symmetry.space_group_name_H-M   'P 1'
#
loop_
_entity.id
_entity.type
_entity.pdbx_description
1 polymer ?
#
loop_
_entity_poly.entity_id
_entity_poly.type
_entity_poly.pdbx_seq_one_letter_code
_entity_poly.pdbx_strand_id
1 'polypeptide(L)'
;MSTDTGVTDTGATGSVSAPAQRSALAAHVWPASAQLTGPSSTLSIGGLDSAVLAAEFGTPAFIIDEDHFRARARLFVDSFTEAFAGIGTGVDVYYAGKSFLSVAIAKWAREEGLAIDTCSGGELAVAERAGVPGAAIGLHGNNKSRAEIARAIDLGVGRIVADSLWEIDLIAELALAAGRTAANPVPVMVRVTTGIHAGGHEFISTATEDQKFGLSLAGGQALTGLALVLSHPQLRLLGAHAHIGSQIQDATAFELNARKMLVLRQELAQQTGFLIPELDLGGGYGIAYTPGETPIDVPALARSLAATVGAVAAELGTTVPRISIEPGRSIVGPTTITLYEVGTVKPVTIEDGTVRTYVSVDGGMSDNLRPMLYGAQYTARLANRAGSEQGILARVVGKHCESGDILISEIYLPADVRAGDLVAVAATGAYGRSMASNYNNLLKPPVVAVRAGKGRVIVRRETEADLLALDVG
;
A
#
# COMPACT_ATOMS: atom_id res chain seq x y z
N MET A 1 2.34 -56.49 -53.79
CA MET A 1 0.98 -55.97 -53.56
C MET A 1 1.17 -54.89 -52.55
N SER A 2 1.08 -53.65 -53.02
CA SER A 2 1.19 -52.40 -52.32
C SER A 2 -0.19 -52.01 -51.69
N THR A 3 -0.21 -51.70 -50.46
CA THR A 3 -1.40 -50.96 -49.89
C THR A 3 -0.91 -49.69 -49.24
N ASP A 4 -1.11 -48.65 -50.00
CA ASP A 4 -1.01 -47.25 -49.67
C ASP A 4 -2.11 -46.92 -48.65
N THR A 5 -1.76 -46.40 -47.47
CA THR A 5 -2.70 -45.78 -46.52
C THR A 5 -2.26 -44.35 -46.29
N GLY A 6 -2.91 -43.45 -47.03
CA GLY A 6 -2.75 -42.01 -46.86
C GLY A 6 -3.10 -41.54 -45.46
N VAL A 7 -2.14 -40.95 -44.83
CA VAL A 7 -2.32 -40.16 -43.60
C VAL A 7 -2.70 -38.74 -44.04
N THR A 8 -3.96 -38.37 -43.85
CA THR A 8 -4.40 -37.01 -44.00
C THR A 8 -3.94 -36.20 -42.75
N ASP A 9 -3.01 -35.33 -43.00
CA ASP A 9 -2.56 -34.31 -42.06
C ASP A 9 -3.71 -33.27 -41.90
N THR A 10 -4.40 -33.34 -40.76
CA THR A 10 -5.31 -32.26 -40.34
C THR A 10 -4.65 -31.50 -39.22
N GLY A 11 -3.65 -30.69 -39.56
CA GLY A 11 -3.06 -29.70 -38.70
C GLY A 11 -4.05 -28.58 -38.35
N ALA A 12 -4.94 -28.84 -37.43
CA ALA A 12 -5.71 -27.79 -36.80
C ALA A 12 -4.91 -27.22 -35.61
N THR A 13 -4.06 -26.24 -35.88
CA THR A 13 -3.50 -25.36 -34.83
C THR A 13 -4.65 -24.60 -34.20
N GLY A 14 -5.21 -25.12 -33.12
CA GLY A 14 -6.22 -24.51 -32.33
C GLY A 14 -5.66 -23.29 -31.58
N SER A 15 -5.77 -22.10 -32.19
CA SER A 15 -5.64 -20.86 -31.40
C SER A 15 -6.81 -20.83 -30.43
N VAL A 16 -6.51 -20.98 -29.13
CA VAL A 16 -7.51 -20.77 -28.07
C VAL A 16 -7.84 -19.27 -28.08
N SER A 17 -8.87 -18.88 -28.81
CA SER A 17 -9.39 -17.52 -28.79
C SER A 17 -10.33 -17.38 -27.59
N ALA A 18 -9.86 -16.74 -26.54
CA ALA A 18 -10.74 -16.22 -25.50
C ALA A 18 -11.25 -14.82 -25.91
N PRO A 19 -12.45 -14.40 -25.45
CA PRO A 19 -12.89 -13.03 -25.70
C PRO A 19 -11.89 -12.06 -25.05
N ALA A 20 -11.53 -10.99 -25.78
CA ALA A 20 -10.75 -9.89 -25.21
C ALA A 20 -11.45 -9.36 -23.95
N GLN A 21 -10.68 -8.88 -22.97
CA GLN A 21 -11.25 -8.25 -21.77
C GLN A 21 -12.01 -6.97 -22.13
N ARG A 22 -13.20 -7.12 -22.67
CA ARG A 22 -14.18 -6.04 -22.93
C ARG A 22 -15.20 -5.89 -21.81
N SER A 23 -15.14 -6.74 -20.77
CA SER A 23 -16.05 -6.69 -19.64
C SER A 23 -16.06 -5.29 -19.01
N ALA A 24 -17.22 -4.92 -18.44
CA ALA A 24 -17.35 -3.73 -17.62
C ALA A 24 -16.19 -3.63 -16.61
N LEU A 25 -15.75 -2.41 -16.33
CA LEU A 25 -14.71 -2.18 -15.34
C LEU A 25 -15.15 -2.77 -14.01
N ALA A 26 -14.35 -3.68 -13.45
CA ALA A 26 -14.61 -4.23 -12.12
C ALA A 26 -14.45 -3.09 -11.09
N ALA A 27 -15.55 -2.60 -10.54
CA ALA A 27 -15.60 -1.41 -9.70
C ALA A 27 -14.72 -1.51 -8.45
N HIS A 28 -14.44 -2.74 -7.98
CA HIS A 28 -13.58 -2.99 -6.83
C HIS A 28 -12.07 -3.00 -7.15
N VAL A 29 -11.69 -2.91 -8.45
CA VAL A 29 -10.31 -2.89 -8.92
C VAL A 29 -9.93 -1.54 -9.51
N TRP A 30 -10.85 -0.93 -10.26
CA TRP A 30 -10.63 0.36 -10.94
C TRP A 30 -11.01 1.55 -10.05
N PRO A 31 -10.42 2.75 -10.27
CA PRO A 31 -10.87 3.96 -9.60
C PRO A 31 -12.37 4.17 -9.74
N ALA A 32 -13.00 4.74 -8.71
CA ALA A 32 -14.48 4.90 -8.67
C ALA A 32 -15.02 5.76 -9.83
N SER A 33 -14.23 6.72 -10.31
CA SER A 33 -14.58 7.55 -11.47
C SER A 33 -14.23 6.93 -12.81
N ALA A 34 -13.66 5.71 -12.84
CA ALA A 34 -13.29 5.05 -14.09
C ALA A 34 -14.51 4.70 -14.92
N GLN A 35 -14.53 5.15 -16.15
CA GLN A 35 -15.64 4.93 -17.11
C GLN A 35 -15.09 4.68 -18.51
N LEU A 36 -15.87 3.98 -19.32
CA LEU A 36 -15.65 3.85 -20.77
C LEU A 36 -16.55 4.85 -21.48
N THR A 37 -15.95 5.78 -22.20
CA THR A 37 -16.64 6.92 -22.81
C THR A 37 -16.61 6.86 -24.34
N GLY A 38 -17.64 7.41 -24.95
CA GLY A 38 -17.74 7.56 -26.39
C GLY A 38 -17.85 6.25 -27.19
N PRO A 39 -17.98 6.35 -28.53
CA PRO A 39 -18.08 5.18 -29.41
C PRO A 39 -16.82 4.32 -29.41
N SER A 40 -15.65 4.93 -29.12
CA SER A 40 -14.36 4.26 -29.07
C SER A 40 -14.11 3.53 -27.74
N SER A 41 -15.02 3.62 -26.76
CA SER A 41 -14.86 3.06 -25.42
C SER A 41 -13.52 3.44 -24.77
N THR A 42 -13.14 4.72 -24.87
CA THR A 42 -11.94 5.28 -24.26
C THR A 42 -12.08 5.26 -22.73
N LEU A 43 -11.02 4.84 -22.03
CA LEU A 43 -11.01 4.91 -20.57
C LEU A 43 -10.89 6.37 -20.12
N SER A 44 -11.79 6.79 -19.25
CA SER A 44 -11.78 8.10 -18.59
C SER A 44 -11.62 7.91 -17.09
N ILE A 45 -10.81 8.76 -16.45
CA ILE A 45 -10.63 8.81 -14.99
C ILE A 45 -10.82 10.26 -14.54
N GLY A 46 -11.65 10.49 -13.52
CA GLY A 46 -11.92 11.83 -13.00
C GLY A 46 -12.53 12.78 -14.03
N GLY A 47 -13.15 12.24 -15.08
CA GLY A 47 -13.74 13.00 -16.18
C GLY A 47 -12.74 13.39 -17.29
N LEU A 48 -11.52 12.84 -17.30
CA LEU A 48 -10.53 13.04 -18.36
C LEU A 48 -10.23 11.74 -19.09
N ASP A 49 -10.25 11.78 -20.42
CA ASP A 49 -9.90 10.65 -21.25
C ASP A 49 -8.40 10.34 -21.17
N SER A 50 -8.06 9.06 -21.22
CA SER A 50 -6.67 8.59 -21.16
C SER A 50 -5.79 9.16 -22.29
N ALA A 51 -6.36 9.38 -23.47
CA ALA A 51 -5.62 10.01 -24.58
C ALA A 51 -5.27 11.47 -24.26
N VAL A 52 -6.17 12.22 -23.61
CA VAL A 52 -5.91 13.58 -23.13
C VAL A 52 -4.84 13.58 -22.06
N LEU A 53 -4.94 12.65 -21.08
CA LEU A 53 -3.96 12.51 -20.01
C LEU A 53 -2.56 12.17 -20.56
N ALA A 54 -2.47 11.25 -21.52
CA ALA A 54 -1.19 10.91 -22.17
C ALA A 54 -0.60 12.08 -22.96
N ALA A 55 -1.43 12.84 -23.70
CA ALA A 55 -1.00 13.98 -24.49
C ALA A 55 -0.48 15.15 -23.60
N GLU A 56 -1.14 15.39 -22.45
CA GLU A 56 -0.82 16.51 -21.57
C GLU A 56 0.35 16.19 -20.62
N PHE A 57 0.39 14.98 -20.05
CA PHE A 57 1.35 14.64 -18.98
C PHE A 57 2.41 13.63 -19.41
N GLY A 58 2.28 13.06 -20.62
CA GLY A 58 3.14 11.99 -21.13
C GLY A 58 2.92 10.64 -20.43
N THR A 59 3.55 9.60 -20.98
CA THR A 59 3.61 8.26 -20.43
C THR A 59 5.07 7.87 -20.08
N PRO A 60 5.32 6.88 -19.20
CA PRO A 60 4.38 6.35 -18.24
C PRO A 60 3.95 7.42 -17.22
N ALA A 61 2.73 7.32 -16.68
CA ALA A 61 2.24 8.24 -15.67
C ALA A 61 1.31 7.54 -14.67
N PHE A 62 1.45 7.83 -13.38
CA PHE A 62 0.48 7.45 -12.36
C PHE A 62 -0.66 8.47 -12.36
N ILE A 63 -1.89 8.00 -12.57
CA ILE A 63 -3.10 8.83 -12.56
C ILE A 63 -3.92 8.47 -11.34
N ILE A 64 -4.03 9.38 -10.38
CA ILE A 64 -4.77 9.19 -9.14
C ILE A 64 -6.10 9.95 -9.15
N ASP A 65 -7.19 9.25 -8.88
CA ASP A 65 -8.51 9.80 -8.63
C ASP A 65 -8.56 10.39 -7.21
N GLU A 66 -8.50 11.74 -7.11
CA GLU A 66 -8.52 12.43 -5.82
C GLU A 66 -9.80 12.20 -5.03
N ASP A 67 -10.96 12.21 -5.70
CA ASP A 67 -12.24 12.02 -5.01
C ASP A 67 -12.37 10.59 -4.47
N HIS A 68 -11.88 9.60 -5.20
CA HIS A 68 -11.83 8.22 -4.72
C HIS A 68 -10.86 8.07 -3.53
N PHE A 69 -9.67 8.68 -3.58
CA PHE A 69 -8.75 8.68 -2.44
C PHE A 69 -9.43 9.23 -1.18
N ARG A 70 -10.07 10.39 -1.29
CA ARG A 70 -10.78 11.03 -0.18
C ARG A 70 -11.95 10.18 0.33
N ALA A 71 -12.71 9.58 -0.56
CA ALA A 71 -13.82 8.69 -0.20
C ALA A 71 -13.32 7.44 0.55
N ARG A 72 -12.18 6.85 0.11
CA ARG A 72 -11.55 5.72 0.82
C ARG A 72 -11.04 6.12 2.20
N ALA A 73 -10.43 7.30 2.32
CA ALA A 73 -9.98 7.85 3.60
C ALA A 73 -11.15 8.01 4.58
N ARG A 74 -12.23 8.67 4.15
CA ARG A 74 -13.46 8.83 4.96
C ARG A 74 -14.07 7.48 5.35
N LEU A 75 -14.12 6.51 4.43
CA LEU A 75 -14.66 5.19 4.73
C LEU A 75 -13.99 4.54 5.94
N PHE A 76 -12.67 4.64 6.08
CA PHE A 76 -11.97 4.14 7.26
C PHE A 76 -12.29 4.95 8.51
N VAL A 77 -12.22 6.27 8.43
CA VAL A 77 -12.51 7.15 9.58
C VAL A 77 -13.93 6.92 10.08
N ASP A 78 -14.93 6.98 9.20
CA ASP A 78 -16.34 6.88 9.57
C ASP A 78 -16.67 5.49 10.13
N SER A 79 -16.28 4.42 9.42
CA SER A 79 -16.59 3.04 9.81
C SER A 79 -16.00 2.68 11.17
N PHE A 80 -14.74 3.03 11.42
CA PHE A 80 -14.08 2.70 12.67
C PHE A 80 -14.57 3.60 13.82
N THR A 81 -14.75 4.89 13.56
CA THR A 81 -15.29 5.82 14.58
C THR A 81 -16.69 5.39 15.03
N GLU A 82 -17.59 5.07 14.09
CA GLU A 82 -18.93 4.59 14.41
C GLU A 82 -18.91 3.30 15.23
N ALA A 83 -18.16 2.28 14.76
CA ALA A 83 -18.11 0.98 15.40
C ALA A 83 -17.56 1.05 16.84
N PHE A 84 -16.49 1.79 17.06
CA PHE A 84 -15.83 1.88 18.37
C PHE A 84 -16.55 2.86 19.33
N ALA A 85 -17.23 3.88 18.83
CA ALA A 85 -18.13 4.69 19.65
C ALA A 85 -19.24 3.84 20.28
N GLY A 86 -19.70 2.80 19.58
CA GLY A 86 -20.69 1.84 20.08
C GLY A 86 -20.25 1.03 21.31
N ILE A 87 -18.93 0.93 21.57
CA ILE A 87 -18.34 0.27 22.74
C ILE A 87 -17.69 1.26 23.71
N GLY A 88 -17.96 2.56 23.56
CA GLY A 88 -17.56 3.61 24.49
C GLY A 88 -16.10 4.07 24.38
N THR A 89 -15.43 3.88 23.24
CA THR A 89 -14.06 4.36 23.01
C THR A 89 -13.91 5.08 21.68
N GLY A 90 -12.78 5.80 21.49
CA GLY A 90 -12.43 6.47 20.26
C GLY A 90 -11.40 5.71 19.42
N VAL A 91 -11.30 6.09 18.15
CA VAL A 91 -10.30 5.57 17.21
C VAL A 91 -9.51 6.72 16.59
N ASP A 92 -8.21 6.49 16.40
CA ASP A 92 -7.35 7.31 15.54
C ASP A 92 -6.97 6.52 14.30
N VAL A 93 -7.17 7.11 13.13
CA VAL A 93 -6.80 6.50 11.85
C VAL A 93 -5.55 7.19 11.33
N TYR A 94 -4.47 6.41 11.15
CA TYR A 94 -3.22 6.88 10.58
C TYR A 94 -3.10 6.43 9.13
N TYR A 95 -2.82 7.36 8.21
CA TYR A 95 -2.47 6.99 6.85
C TYR A 95 -1.04 6.49 6.81
N ALA A 96 -0.82 5.23 6.43
CA ALA A 96 0.51 4.63 6.32
C ALA A 96 1.27 5.18 5.11
N GLY A 97 2.15 6.18 5.35
CA GLY A 97 2.89 6.92 4.33
C GLY A 97 3.73 6.06 3.40
N LYS A 98 4.28 4.94 3.90
CA LYS A 98 5.06 3.97 3.10
C LYS A 98 4.35 3.47 1.85
N SER A 99 3.01 3.48 1.83
CA SER A 99 2.23 3.04 0.67
C SER A 99 2.39 3.98 -0.53
N PHE A 100 2.25 5.25 -0.32
CA PHE A 100 2.63 6.38 -1.18
C PHE A 100 2.40 7.69 -0.42
N LEU A 101 3.46 8.48 -0.25
CA LEU A 101 3.38 9.77 0.42
C LEU A 101 3.92 10.89 -0.48
N SER A 102 3.15 11.96 -0.59
CA SER A 102 3.55 13.24 -1.17
C SER A 102 2.90 14.37 -0.37
N VAL A 103 3.33 15.61 -0.58
CA VAL A 103 2.73 16.77 0.08
C VAL A 103 1.22 16.84 -0.15
N ALA A 104 0.76 16.54 -1.36
CA ALA A 104 -0.68 16.54 -1.68
C ALA A 104 -1.43 15.41 -0.94
N ILE A 105 -0.87 14.19 -0.95
CA ILE A 105 -1.46 13.03 -0.25
C ILE A 105 -1.55 13.28 1.26
N ALA A 106 -0.49 13.81 1.88
CA ALA A 106 -0.49 14.14 3.30
C ALA A 106 -1.57 15.18 3.64
N LYS A 107 -1.74 16.21 2.79
CA LYS A 107 -2.81 17.21 2.96
C LYS A 107 -4.19 16.58 2.86
N TRP A 108 -4.46 15.78 1.82
CA TRP A 108 -5.75 15.12 1.65
C TRP A 108 -6.09 14.19 2.82
N ALA A 109 -5.13 13.38 3.26
CA ALA A 109 -5.32 12.51 4.41
C ALA A 109 -5.69 13.33 5.66
N ARG A 110 -4.99 14.43 5.91
CA ARG A 110 -5.31 15.34 7.04
C ARG A 110 -6.67 16.00 6.91
N GLU A 111 -7.04 16.46 5.73
CA GLU A 111 -8.36 17.08 5.46
C GLU A 111 -9.51 16.08 5.67
N GLU A 112 -9.26 14.79 5.49
CA GLU A 112 -10.22 13.71 5.74
C GLU A 112 -10.10 13.12 7.18
N GLY A 113 -9.33 13.77 8.07
CA GLY A 113 -9.28 13.43 9.50
C GLY A 113 -8.23 12.39 9.89
N LEU A 114 -7.38 11.91 8.97
CA LEU A 114 -6.33 10.95 9.29
C LEU A 114 -5.08 11.64 9.86
N ALA A 115 -4.39 10.99 10.77
CA ALA A 115 -2.99 11.25 11.10
C ALA A 115 -2.07 10.62 10.03
N ILE A 116 -0.75 10.86 10.12
CA ILE A 116 0.21 10.35 9.14
C ILE A 116 1.25 9.47 9.83
N ASP A 117 1.40 8.22 9.37
CA ASP A 117 2.53 7.39 9.73
C ASP A 117 3.68 7.62 8.78
N THR A 118 4.86 7.75 9.38
CA THR A 118 6.13 7.89 8.69
C THR A 118 7.12 6.83 9.17
N CYS A 119 8.06 6.41 8.34
CA CYS A 119 9.07 5.43 8.72
C CYS A 119 10.51 5.84 8.34
N SER A 120 10.71 7.11 7.97
CA SER A 120 12.01 7.65 7.63
C SER A 120 12.06 9.17 7.76
N GLY A 121 13.26 9.72 7.81
CA GLY A 121 13.47 11.18 7.80
C GLY A 121 12.93 11.85 6.53
N GLY A 122 12.93 11.14 5.40
CA GLY A 122 12.33 11.62 4.15
C GLY A 122 10.81 11.76 4.24
N GLU A 123 10.13 10.77 4.80
CA GLU A 123 8.68 10.84 5.01
C GLU A 123 8.29 11.89 6.05
N LEU A 124 9.08 12.05 7.14
CA LEU A 124 8.94 13.17 8.08
C LEU A 124 9.03 14.52 7.37
N ALA A 125 10.01 14.68 6.45
CA ALA A 125 10.17 15.92 5.68
C ALA A 125 8.95 16.22 4.79
N VAL A 126 8.35 15.20 4.19
CA VAL A 126 7.12 15.36 3.39
C VAL A 126 5.94 15.77 4.27
N ALA A 127 5.76 15.14 5.43
CA ALA A 127 4.68 15.47 6.37
C ALA A 127 4.83 16.92 6.90
N GLU A 128 6.04 17.31 7.29
CA GLU A 128 6.37 18.68 7.71
C GLU A 128 6.11 19.70 6.59
N ARG A 129 6.58 19.42 5.36
CA ARG A 129 6.33 20.26 4.18
C ARG A 129 4.85 20.41 3.86
N ALA A 130 4.05 19.39 4.16
CA ALA A 130 2.60 19.42 4.00
C ALA A 130 1.90 20.26 5.08
N GLY A 131 2.60 20.69 6.13
CA GLY A 131 2.05 21.41 7.27
C GLY A 131 1.28 20.51 8.25
N VAL A 132 1.61 19.21 8.29
CA VAL A 132 1.02 18.26 9.26
C VAL A 132 1.51 18.64 10.66
N PRO A 133 0.62 18.90 11.62
CA PRO A 133 1.04 19.15 13.00
C PRO A 133 1.81 17.95 13.57
N GLY A 134 2.91 18.16 14.30
CA GLY A 134 3.70 17.10 14.89
C GLY A 134 2.86 16.07 15.66
N ALA A 135 1.90 16.55 16.47
CA ALA A 135 0.98 15.69 17.22
C ALA A 135 0.14 14.72 16.35
N ALA A 136 0.04 14.97 15.04
CA ALA A 136 -0.66 14.13 14.09
C ALA A 136 0.32 13.30 13.22
N ILE A 137 1.56 13.11 13.67
CA ILE A 137 2.58 12.29 13.01
C ILE A 137 3.00 11.15 13.93
N GLY A 138 3.07 9.93 13.40
CA GLY A 138 3.72 8.78 14.00
C GLY A 138 5.06 8.50 13.31
N LEU A 139 6.11 8.14 14.08
CA LEU A 139 7.39 7.69 13.55
C LEU A 139 7.60 6.21 13.85
N HIS A 140 7.59 5.38 12.81
CA HIS A 140 7.87 3.95 12.81
C HIS A 140 9.29 3.64 12.31
N GLY A 141 9.62 2.35 12.25
CA GLY A 141 10.88 1.84 11.70
C GLY A 141 11.65 1.01 12.73
N ASN A 142 12.34 -0.03 12.25
CA ASN A 142 13.08 -0.98 13.09
C ASN A 142 14.53 -0.56 13.35
N ASN A 143 14.99 0.52 12.76
CA ASN A 143 16.36 1.03 12.92
C ASN A 143 16.39 2.53 12.62
N LYS A 144 15.76 3.31 13.50
CA LYS A 144 15.74 4.77 13.38
C LYS A 144 17.10 5.34 13.74
N SER A 145 17.61 6.25 12.95
CA SER A 145 18.83 6.97 13.26
C SER A 145 18.62 7.97 14.42
N ARG A 146 19.71 8.32 15.11
CA ARG A 146 19.70 9.37 16.14
C ARG A 146 19.12 10.69 15.59
N ALA A 147 19.45 11.04 14.35
CA ALA A 147 18.95 12.25 13.69
C ALA A 147 17.45 12.21 13.45
N GLU A 148 16.89 11.08 13.01
CA GLU A 148 15.45 10.91 12.82
C GLU A 148 14.69 10.99 14.15
N ILE A 149 15.18 10.33 15.19
CA ILE A 149 14.57 10.39 16.53
C ILE A 149 14.63 11.83 17.09
N ALA A 150 15.79 12.49 17.02
CA ALA A 150 15.94 13.87 17.48
C ALA A 150 14.98 14.80 16.75
N ARG A 151 14.91 14.71 15.41
CA ARG A 151 13.95 15.49 14.60
C ARG A 151 12.51 15.22 15.00
N ALA A 152 12.13 13.97 15.26
CA ALA A 152 10.78 13.63 15.69
C ALA A 152 10.45 14.26 17.06
N ILE A 153 11.40 14.25 17.99
CA ILE A 153 11.27 14.90 19.31
C ILE A 153 11.11 16.41 19.15
N ASP A 154 11.90 17.04 18.28
CA ASP A 154 11.85 18.50 18.02
C ASP A 154 10.53 18.90 17.34
N LEU A 155 10.05 18.12 16.40
CA LEU A 155 8.74 18.31 15.75
C LEU A 155 7.56 18.06 16.70
N GLY A 156 7.80 17.42 17.86
CA GLY A 156 6.74 17.05 18.80
C GLY A 156 5.77 16.04 18.20
N VAL A 157 6.31 14.97 17.59
CA VAL A 157 5.44 13.94 16.99
C VAL A 157 4.51 13.31 18.02
N GLY A 158 3.32 12.92 17.59
CA GLY A 158 2.29 12.34 18.44
C GLY A 158 2.70 11.03 19.08
N ARG A 159 3.57 10.26 18.39
CA ARG A 159 4.15 9.02 18.89
C ARG A 159 5.45 8.65 18.19
N ILE A 160 6.39 8.04 18.92
CA ILE A 160 7.51 7.27 18.37
C ILE A 160 7.24 5.81 18.70
N VAL A 161 7.19 4.94 17.68
CA VAL A 161 6.98 3.51 17.86
C VAL A 161 8.35 2.83 17.96
N ALA A 162 8.76 2.50 19.19
CA ALA A 162 10.04 1.85 19.48
C ALA A 162 9.99 0.36 19.07
N ASP A 163 11.02 -0.10 18.40
CA ASP A 163 11.11 -1.44 17.81
C ASP A 163 12.05 -2.39 18.59
N SER A 164 12.85 -1.87 19.49
CA SER A 164 13.81 -2.65 20.31
C SER A 164 14.06 -2.01 21.67
N LEU A 165 14.60 -2.80 22.62
CA LEU A 165 15.00 -2.30 23.94
C LEU A 165 16.08 -1.23 23.83
N TRP A 166 17.08 -1.45 22.96
CA TRP A 166 18.13 -0.46 22.71
C TRP A 166 17.59 0.88 22.20
N GLU A 167 16.58 0.83 21.33
CA GLU A 167 15.97 2.05 20.78
C GLU A 167 15.17 2.81 21.85
N ILE A 168 14.55 2.12 22.81
CA ILE A 168 13.87 2.78 23.96
C ILE A 168 14.88 3.60 24.75
N ASP A 169 16.05 3.02 25.09
CA ASP A 169 17.12 3.73 25.80
C ASP A 169 17.65 4.92 24.96
N LEU A 170 17.81 4.74 23.65
CA LEU A 170 18.22 5.81 22.75
C LEU A 170 17.20 6.96 22.69
N ILE A 171 15.90 6.66 22.62
CA ILE A 171 14.84 7.68 22.67
C ILE A 171 14.90 8.42 24.00
N ALA A 172 15.10 7.71 25.11
CA ALA A 172 15.23 8.29 26.46
C ALA A 172 16.44 9.22 26.57
N GLU A 173 17.61 8.81 26.04
CA GLU A 173 18.82 9.63 25.98
C GLU A 173 18.57 10.94 25.21
N LEU A 174 18.01 10.83 23.98
CA LEU A 174 17.75 11.97 23.12
C LEU A 174 16.65 12.88 23.68
N ALA A 175 15.66 12.32 24.37
CA ALA A 175 14.64 13.08 25.08
C ALA A 175 15.26 13.94 26.18
N LEU A 176 16.18 13.39 26.98
CA LEU A 176 16.93 14.15 28.00
C LEU A 176 17.77 15.26 27.36
N ALA A 177 18.48 14.95 26.26
CA ALA A 177 19.29 15.92 25.55
C ALA A 177 18.45 17.09 24.99
N ALA A 178 17.18 16.82 24.62
CA ALA A 178 16.21 17.80 24.18
C ALA A 178 15.47 18.52 25.35
N GLY A 179 15.89 18.32 26.60
CA GLY A 179 15.29 18.94 27.79
C GLY A 179 13.91 18.40 28.16
N ARG A 180 13.56 17.18 27.69
CA ARG A 180 12.30 16.54 28.07
C ARG A 180 12.37 15.98 29.48
N THR A 181 11.27 16.08 30.21
CA THR A 181 11.14 15.67 31.60
C THR A 181 9.81 14.95 31.83
N ALA A 182 9.55 14.51 33.04
CA ALA A 182 8.26 13.93 33.42
C ALA A 182 7.06 14.91 33.22
N ALA A 183 7.32 16.23 33.22
CA ALA A 183 6.29 17.24 32.97
C ALA A 183 6.01 17.45 31.45
N ASN A 184 6.97 17.07 30.59
CA ASN A 184 6.87 17.21 29.13
C ASN A 184 7.52 16.00 28.44
N PRO A 185 7.03 14.78 28.66
CA PRO A 185 7.65 13.55 28.18
C PRO A 185 7.41 13.33 26.69
N VAL A 186 8.30 12.56 26.06
CA VAL A 186 8.14 12.09 24.68
C VAL A 186 7.13 10.94 24.66
N PRO A 187 6.09 11.00 23.78
CA PRO A 187 5.12 9.91 23.68
C PRO A 187 5.71 8.72 22.90
N VAL A 188 5.66 7.53 23.50
CA VAL A 188 6.25 6.30 22.95
C VAL A 188 5.21 5.19 22.94
N MET A 189 5.18 4.43 21.86
CA MET A 189 4.55 3.09 21.78
C MET A 189 5.65 2.04 21.62
N VAL A 190 5.37 0.81 22.02
CA VAL A 190 6.27 -0.32 21.80
C VAL A 190 5.69 -1.22 20.73
N ARG A 191 6.47 -1.51 19.68
CA ARG A 191 6.10 -2.47 18.66
C ARG A 191 6.23 -3.88 19.16
N VAL A 192 5.16 -4.67 18.99
CA VAL A 192 5.04 -6.04 19.47
C VAL A 192 4.85 -7.00 18.30
N THR A 193 5.58 -8.11 18.32
CA THR A 193 5.40 -9.22 17.39
C THR A 193 4.51 -10.27 18.04
N THR A 194 3.29 -10.42 17.50
CA THR A 194 2.23 -11.24 18.13
C THR A 194 2.26 -12.70 17.69
N GLY A 195 3.17 -13.12 16.79
CA GLY A 195 3.26 -14.49 16.28
C GLY A 195 2.07 -14.92 15.42
N ILE A 196 1.41 -13.98 14.73
CA ILE A 196 0.28 -14.27 13.84
C ILE A 196 0.78 -14.33 12.41
N HIS A 197 0.51 -15.45 11.73
CA HIS A 197 0.79 -15.59 10.30
C HIS A 197 -0.42 -15.11 9.49
N ALA A 198 -0.29 -13.95 8.85
CA ALA A 198 -1.34 -13.40 8.01
C ALA A 198 -0.74 -12.81 6.72
N GLY A 199 -1.38 -13.06 5.57
CA GLY A 199 -0.94 -12.63 4.24
C GLY A 199 -0.36 -13.76 3.39
N GLY A 200 -0.44 -13.62 2.06
CA GLY A 200 -0.15 -14.68 1.09
C GLY A 200 1.31 -14.84 0.66
N HIS A 201 2.25 -14.02 1.12
CA HIS A 201 3.66 -14.07 0.71
C HIS A 201 4.58 -13.87 1.91
N GLU A 202 5.64 -14.68 2.00
CA GLU A 202 6.60 -14.68 3.11
C GLU A 202 7.17 -13.29 3.43
N PHE A 203 7.56 -12.51 2.40
CA PHE A 203 8.13 -11.17 2.57
C PHE A 203 7.13 -10.10 3.00
N ILE A 204 5.82 -10.37 3.03
CA ILE A 204 4.79 -9.43 3.50
C ILE A 204 4.17 -9.85 4.84
N SER A 205 4.56 -10.99 5.39
CA SER A 205 4.22 -11.40 6.76
C SER A 205 5.15 -10.71 7.76
N THR A 206 4.62 -9.96 8.72
CA THR A 206 5.41 -9.10 9.62
C THR A 206 5.22 -9.40 11.10
N ALA A 207 4.54 -10.49 11.45
CA ALA A 207 4.23 -10.82 12.83
C ALA A 207 4.64 -12.25 13.24
N THR A 208 5.49 -12.91 12.45
CA THR A 208 6.14 -14.17 12.86
C THR A 208 7.25 -13.87 13.86
N GLU A 209 7.59 -14.82 14.72
CA GLU A 209 8.65 -14.59 15.75
C GLU A 209 10.03 -14.37 15.13
N ASP A 210 10.34 -15.03 14.02
CA ASP A 210 11.56 -14.82 13.24
C ASP A 210 11.37 -13.67 12.26
N GLN A 211 11.37 -12.45 12.78
CA GLN A 211 11.18 -11.21 12.03
C GLN A 211 12.08 -10.09 12.56
N LYS A 212 12.45 -9.17 11.68
CA LYS A 212 13.26 -8.01 12.04
C LYS A 212 12.52 -6.95 12.85
N PHE A 213 11.21 -7.07 13.03
CA PHE A 213 10.36 -6.06 13.62
C PHE A 213 9.85 -6.45 14.99
N GLY A 214 9.89 -5.49 15.92
CA GLY A 214 9.18 -5.55 17.19
C GLY A 214 9.76 -6.49 18.22
N LEU A 215 9.22 -6.41 19.42
CA LEU A 215 9.56 -7.25 20.56
C LEU A 215 8.59 -8.45 20.64
N SER A 216 9.14 -9.66 20.77
CA SER A 216 8.35 -10.89 20.81
C SER A 216 7.41 -10.90 22.03
N LEU A 217 6.13 -11.25 21.77
CA LEU A 217 5.15 -11.49 22.81
C LEU A 217 5.46 -12.80 23.55
N ALA A 218 5.67 -13.89 22.82
CA ALA A 218 5.93 -15.22 23.40
C ALA A 218 7.23 -15.27 24.21
N GLY A 219 8.26 -14.52 23.76
CA GLY A 219 9.55 -14.41 24.47
C GLY A 219 9.55 -13.47 25.69
N GLY A 220 8.43 -12.84 26.02
CA GLY A 220 8.32 -11.89 27.13
C GLY A 220 9.01 -10.54 26.90
N GLN A 221 9.66 -10.35 25.76
CA GLN A 221 10.38 -9.10 25.45
C GLN A 221 9.43 -7.91 25.34
N ALA A 222 8.19 -8.14 24.87
CA ALA A 222 7.17 -7.11 24.80
C ALA A 222 6.88 -6.47 26.15
N LEU A 223 6.64 -7.29 27.19
CA LEU A 223 6.46 -6.80 28.57
C LEU A 223 7.68 -6.08 29.10
N THR A 224 8.88 -6.62 28.85
CA THR A 224 10.15 -5.98 29.21
C THR A 224 10.27 -4.59 28.61
N GLY A 225 9.97 -4.44 27.30
CA GLY A 225 10.04 -3.15 26.60
C GLY A 225 9.02 -2.13 27.14
N LEU A 226 7.78 -2.56 27.38
CA LEU A 226 6.75 -1.70 27.97
C LEU A 226 7.15 -1.22 29.37
N ALA A 227 7.68 -2.12 30.22
CA ALA A 227 8.18 -1.76 31.55
C ALA A 227 9.41 -0.85 31.49
N LEU A 228 10.30 -1.04 30.51
CA LEU A 228 11.45 -0.17 30.28
C LEU A 228 11.02 1.27 29.94
N VAL A 229 10.02 1.46 29.09
CA VAL A 229 9.48 2.82 28.81
C VAL A 229 8.99 3.47 30.11
N LEU A 230 8.28 2.73 30.97
CA LEU A 230 7.77 3.25 32.25
C LEU A 230 8.88 3.65 33.23
N SER A 231 10.08 3.05 33.12
CA SER A 231 11.22 3.38 33.99
C SER A 231 11.90 4.72 33.64
N HIS A 232 11.62 5.28 32.44
CA HIS A 232 12.19 6.54 31.96
C HIS A 232 11.20 7.70 32.14
N PRO A 233 11.37 8.58 33.14
CA PRO A 233 10.40 9.64 33.44
C PRO A 233 10.24 10.66 32.31
N GLN A 234 11.22 10.81 31.40
CA GLN A 234 11.15 11.65 30.21
C GLN A 234 10.40 11.02 29.04
N LEU A 235 9.94 9.77 29.19
CA LEU A 235 9.08 9.08 28.23
C LEU A 235 7.66 8.90 28.79
N ARG A 236 6.68 8.91 27.93
CA ARG A 236 5.29 8.60 28.26
C ARG A 236 4.84 7.37 27.46
N LEU A 237 4.62 6.27 28.12
CA LEU A 237 4.04 5.08 27.49
C LEU A 237 2.62 5.38 27.07
N LEU A 238 2.38 5.45 25.75
CA LEU A 238 1.04 5.56 25.15
C LEU A 238 0.38 4.20 25.02
N GLY A 239 1.13 3.20 24.57
CA GLY A 239 0.55 1.93 24.23
C GLY A 239 1.51 0.92 23.63
N ALA A 240 0.90 -0.12 23.09
CA ALA A 240 1.56 -1.12 22.28
C ALA A 240 1.01 -1.08 20.84
N HIS A 241 1.88 -1.35 19.88
CA HIS A 241 1.58 -1.40 18.45
C HIS A 241 1.85 -2.81 17.92
N ALA A 242 0.98 -3.34 17.06
CA ALA A 242 1.24 -4.57 16.32
C ALA A 242 0.77 -4.46 14.87
N HIS A 243 1.61 -4.92 13.93
CA HIS A 243 1.27 -4.99 12.52
C HIS A 243 1.49 -6.41 12.01
N ILE A 244 0.43 -7.09 11.59
CA ILE A 244 0.41 -8.54 11.37
C ILE A 244 0.67 -8.97 9.93
N GLY A 245 0.84 -8.04 9.00
CA GLY A 245 1.13 -8.37 7.61
C GLY A 245 0.51 -7.38 6.62
N SER A 246 0.45 -7.81 5.37
CA SER A 246 -0.04 -6.97 4.27
C SER A 246 -0.89 -7.79 3.31
N GLN A 247 -1.88 -7.16 2.66
CA GLN A 247 -2.82 -7.81 1.74
C GLN A 247 -3.67 -8.90 2.43
N ILE A 248 -4.13 -8.62 3.64
CA ILE A 248 -4.97 -9.52 4.45
C ILE A 248 -6.43 -9.26 4.10
N GLN A 249 -7.15 -10.30 3.72
CA GLN A 249 -8.58 -10.25 3.36
C GLN A 249 -9.47 -10.91 4.41
N ASP A 250 -8.88 -11.65 5.38
CA ASP A 250 -9.59 -12.33 6.46
C ASP A 250 -9.60 -11.48 7.75
N ALA A 251 -10.78 -11.18 8.26
CA ALA A 251 -10.97 -10.44 9.50
C ALA A 251 -10.42 -11.17 10.73
N THR A 252 -10.44 -12.51 10.72
CA THR A 252 -10.05 -13.35 11.86
C THR A 252 -8.63 -13.07 12.36
N ALA A 253 -7.71 -12.80 11.44
CA ALA A 253 -6.33 -12.46 11.80
C ALA A 253 -6.23 -11.16 12.61
N PHE A 254 -7.02 -10.15 12.24
CA PHE A 254 -7.08 -8.87 12.96
C PHE A 254 -7.73 -9.03 14.33
N GLU A 255 -8.79 -9.85 14.44
CA GLU A 255 -9.48 -10.16 15.70
C GLU A 255 -8.55 -10.87 16.69
N LEU A 256 -7.80 -11.86 16.19
CA LEU A 256 -6.81 -12.58 17.01
C LEU A 256 -5.70 -11.64 17.48
N ASN A 257 -5.24 -10.71 16.62
CA ASN A 257 -4.27 -9.67 17.00
C ASN A 257 -4.82 -8.79 18.13
N ALA A 258 -6.03 -8.28 17.99
CA ALA A 258 -6.67 -7.46 19.01
C ALA A 258 -6.78 -8.19 20.36
N ARG A 259 -7.16 -9.47 20.35
CA ARG A 259 -7.22 -10.31 21.56
C ARG A 259 -5.84 -10.42 22.23
N LYS A 260 -4.79 -10.77 21.48
CA LYS A 260 -3.43 -10.88 22.04
C LYS A 260 -2.93 -9.57 22.63
N MET A 261 -3.20 -8.45 21.95
CA MET A 261 -2.82 -7.12 22.44
C MET A 261 -3.56 -6.71 23.72
N LEU A 262 -4.84 -7.09 23.87
CA LEU A 262 -5.61 -6.84 25.10
C LEU A 262 -5.11 -7.70 26.27
N VAL A 263 -4.72 -8.96 26.01
CA VAL A 263 -4.09 -9.81 27.02
C VAL A 263 -2.77 -9.22 27.49
N LEU A 264 -1.87 -8.80 26.58
CA LEU A 264 -0.62 -8.10 26.90
C LEU A 264 -0.86 -6.86 27.76
N ARG A 265 -1.89 -6.07 27.42
CA ARG A 265 -2.29 -4.89 28.19
C ARG A 265 -2.64 -5.23 29.65
N GLN A 266 -3.38 -6.31 29.83
CA GLN A 266 -3.79 -6.77 31.17
C GLN A 266 -2.62 -7.35 31.97
N GLU A 267 -1.72 -8.09 31.30
CA GLU A 267 -0.50 -8.62 31.94
C GLU A 267 0.41 -7.51 32.45
N LEU A 268 0.63 -6.46 31.63
CA LEU A 268 1.40 -5.29 32.08
C LEU A 268 0.76 -4.62 33.30
N ALA A 269 -0.57 -4.44 33.26
CA ALA A 269 -1.29 -3.81 34.37
C ALA A 269 -1.16 -4.62 35.68
N GLN A 270 -1.19 -5.94 35.59
CA GLN A 270 -0.96 -6.82 36.75
C GLN A 270 0.45 -6.73 37.32
N GLN A 271 1.47 -6.57 36.45
CA GLN A 271 2.86 -6.49 36.86
C GLN A 271 3.26 -5.13 37.41
N THR A 272 2.75 -4.04 36.83
CA THR A 272 3.24 -2.68 37.06
C THR A 272 2.22 -1.73 37.71
N GLY A 273 0.95 -2.11 37.74
CA GLY A 273 -0.16 -1.23 38.09
C GLY A 273 -0.53 -0.22 37.00
N PHE A 274 0.16 -0.20 35.85
CA PHE A 274 -0.07 0.75 34.77
C PHE A 274 -0.91 0.11 33.65
N LEU A 275 -2.12 0.61 33.46
CA LEU A 275 -3.01 0.16 32.37
C LEU A 275 -2.76 1.02 31.12
N ILE A 276 -2.24 0.39 30.06
CA ILE A 276 -1.98 1.06 28.77
C ILE A 276 -3.27 1.72 28.25
N PRO A 277 -3.25 3.03 27.93
CA PRO A 277 -4.46 3.74 27.46
C PRO A 277 -4.84 3.44 26.02
N GLU A 278 -3.89 3.06 25.15
CA GLU A 278 -4.09 2.90 23.71
C GLU A 278 -3.46 1.61 23.16
N LEU A 279 -4.12 1.00 22.17
CA LEU A 279 -3.57 -0.09 21.36
C LEU A 279 -3.63 0.29 19.88
N ASP A 280 -2.50 0.18 19.19
CA ASP A 280 -2.43 0.30 17.75
C ASP A 280 -2.45 -1.08 17.11
N LEU A 281 -3.51 -1.36 16.35
CA LEU A 281 -3.73 -2.66 15.71
C LEU A 281 -3.10 -2.75 14.31
N GLY A 282 -2.40 -1.67 13.89
CA GLY A 282 -1.68 -1.60 12.62
C GLY A 282 -2.57 -1.54 11.39
N GLY A 283 -1.97 -1.90 10.28
CA GLY A 283 -2.61 -1.94 8.97
C GLY A 283 -2.61 -3.35 8.37
N GLY A 284 -2.55 -3.40 7.04
CA GLY A 284 -2.50 -4.68 6.32
C GLY A 284 -3.75 -5.00 5.51
N TYR A 285 -4.74 -4.15 5.51
CA TYR A 285 -6.04 -4.31 4.84
C TYR A 285 -5.90 -4.52 3.34
N GLY A 286 -6.40 -5.67 2.85
CA GLY A 286 -6.26 -6.12 1.47
C GLY A 286 -7.20 -5.40 0.50
N ILE A 287 -6.75 -5.30 -0.76
CA ILE A 287 -7.52 -4.81 -1.91
C ILE A 287 -7.59 -5.88 -2.99
N ALA A 288 -8.43 -5.67 -3.98
CA ALA A 288 -8.43 -6.46 -5.19
C ALA A 288 -7.49 -5.83 -6.24
N TYR A 289 -6.68 -6.67 -6.88
CA TYR A 289 -5.82 -6.32 -8.02
C TYR A 289 -6.36 -6.90 -9.34
N THR A 290 -7.16 -7.95 -9.23
CA THR A 290 -7.80 -8.64 -10.34
C THR A 290 -9.31 -8.76 -10.11
N PRO A 291 -10.12 -8.89 -11.17
CA PRO A 291 -11.58 -9.00 -11.04
C PRO A 291 -12.06 -10.20 -10.20
N GLY A 292 -11.24 -11.25 -10.07
CA GLY A 292 -11.58 -12.46 -9.28
C GLY A 292 -11.29 -12.33 -7.79
N GLU A 293 -10.61 -11.27 -7.35
CA GLU A 293 -10.32 -11.04 -5.93
C GLU A 293 -11.41 -10.22 -5.25
N THR A 294 -11.59 -10.43 -3.95
CA THR A 294 -12.53 -9.65 -3.13
C THR A 294 -11.74 -8.80 -2.15
N PRO A 295 -11.88 -7.46 -2.17
CA PRO A 295 -11.24 -6.60 -1.18
C PRO A 295 -11.88 -6.80 0.19
N ILE A 296 -11.15 -6.42 1.26
CA ILE A 296 -11.72 -6.46 2.61
C ILE A 296 -12.92 -5.50 2.72
N ASP A 297 -13.99 -5.95 3.37
CA ASP A 297 -15.16 -5.12 3.71
C ASP A 297 -14.83 -4.29 4.95
N VAL A 298 -14.49 -3.01 4.76
CA VAL A 298 -14.04 -2.11 5.83
C VAL A 298 -15.10 -1.89 6.91
N PRO A 299 -16.38 -1.60 6.59
CA PRO A 299 -17.43 -1.48 7.59
C PRO A 299 -17.68 -2.77 8.39
N ALA A 300 -17.68 -3.93 7.74
CA ALA A 300 -17.85 -5.21 8.41
C ALA A 300 -16.68 -5.51 9.35
N LEU A 301 -15.45 -5.28 8.90
CA LEU A 301 -14.25 -5.43 9.72
C LEU A 301 -14.27 -4.51 10.95
N ALA A 302 -14.63 -3.24 10.78
CA ALA A 302 -14.69 -2.28 11.89
C ALA A 302 -15.67 -2.76 12.98
N ARG A 303 -16.86 -3.22 12.60
CA ARG A 303 -17.85 -3.77 13.54
C ARG A 303 -17.35 -5.04 14.24
N SER A 304 -16.74 -5.96 13.49
CA SER A 304 -16.21 -7.22 14.04
C SER A 304 -15.07 -6.96 15.03
N LEU A 305 -14.13 -6.07 14.70
CA LEU A 305 -13.05 -5.66 15.60
C LEU A 305 -13.58 -4.97 16.86
N ALA A 306 -14.54 -4.05 16.73
CA ALA A 306 -15.15 -3.41 17.89
C ALA A 306 -15.84 -4.43 18.81
N ALA A 307 -16.60 -5.36 18.24
CA ALA A 307 -17.23 -6.44 19.01
C ALA A 307 -16.19 -7.31 19.74
N THR A 308 -15.10 -7.69 19.06
CA THR A 308 -14.01 -8.48 19.65
C THR A 308 -13.32 -7.71 20.78
N VAL A 309 -12.97 -6.46 20.57
CA VAL A 309 -12.30 -5.62 21.59
C VAL A 309 -13.20 -5.43 22.80
N GLY A 310 -14.49 -5.16 22.61
CA GLY A 310 -15.47 -5.02 23.70
C GLY A 310 -15.65 -6.31 24.49
N ALA A 311 -15.81 -7.45 23.81
CA ALA A 311 -15.98 -8.75 24.43
C ALA A 311 -14.75 -9.18 25.24
N VAL A 312 -13.56 -9.03 24.67
CA VAL A 312 -12.30 -9.38 25.34
C VAL A 312 -12.02 -8.47 26.54
N ALA A 313 -12.29 -7.16 26.42
CA ALA A 313 -12.15 -6.24 27.54
C ALA A 313 -13.09 -6.63 28.71
N ALA A 314 -14.33 -7.01 28.43
CA ALA A 314 -15.27 -7.50 29.42
C ALA A 314 -14.83 -8.85 30.05
N GLU A 315 -14.35 -9.79 29.24
CA GLU A 315 -13.80 -11.09 29.69
C GLU A 315 -12.62 -10.89 30.66
N LEU A 316 -11.74 -9.94 30.37
CA LEU A 316 -10.58 -9.60 31.19
C LEU A 316 -10.92 -8.68 32.39
N GLY A 317 -12.14 -8.19 32.50
CA GLY A 317 -12.56 -7.27 33.56
C GLY A 317 -11.85 -5.90 33.49
N THR A 318 -11.52 -5.43 32.28
CA THR A 318 -10.76 -4.18 32.08
C THR A 318 -11.55 -3.17 31.23
N THR A 319 -11.14 -1.91 31.26
CA THR A 319 -11.72 -0.88 30.38
C THR A 319 -11.29 -1.08 28.94
N VAL A 320 -12.14 -0.67 27.98
CA VAL A 320 -11.79 -0.65 26.57
C VAL A 320 -10.73 0.42 26.32
N PRO A 321 -9.59 0.09 25.67
CA PRO A 321 -8.57 1.08 25.33
C PRO A 321 -9.02 1.95 24.14
N ARG A 322 -8.37 3.10 23.97
CA ARG A 322 -8.40 3.80 22.68
C ARG A 322 -7.72 2.94 21.64
N ILE A 323 -8.22 2.94 20.41
CA ILE A 323 -7.66 2.14 19.31
C ILE A 323 -7.05 3.06 18.26
N SER A 324 -5.97 2.64 17.63
CA SER A 324 -5.49 3.19 16.37
C SER A 324 -5.32 2.12 15.31
N ILE A 325 -5.44 2.52 14.05
CA ILE A 325 -5.27 1.68 12.86
C ILE A 325 -4.50 2.43 11.78
N GLU A 326 -3.82 1.67 10.88
CA GLU A 326 -2.87 2.22 9.91
C GLU A 326 -3.19 1.81 8.44
N PRO A 327 -4.34 2.18 7.86
CA PRO A 327 -4.62 1.91 6.46
C PRO A 327 -3.70 2.72 5.54
N GLY A 328 -3.11 2.07 4.55
CA GLY A 328 -2.32 2.71 3.49
C GLY A 328 -2.74 2.17 2.13
N ARG A 329 -2.36 0.90 1.83
CA ARG A 329 -2.71 0.21 0.59
C ARG A 329 -4.20 0.32 0.25
N SER A 330 -5.06 0.08 1.20
CA SER A 330 -6.51 0.07 1.03
C SER A 330 -7.13 1.45 0.79
N ILE A 331 -6.38 2.53 1.04
CA ILE A 331 -6.78 3.89 0.68
C ILE A 331 -6.26 4.22 -0.71
N VAL A 332 -4.94 4.21 -0.95
CA VAL A 332 -4.36 4.73 -2.20
C VAL A 332 -4.29 3.70 -3.32
N GLY A 333 -4.23 2.40 -3.00
CA GLY A 333 -4.05 1.33 -4.00
C GLY A 333 -5.09 1.37 -5.12
N PRO A 334 -6.40 1.22 -4.83
CA PRO A 334 -7.45 1.14 -5.85
C PRO A 334 -7.76 2.46 -6.52
N THR A 335 -7.20 3.57 -6.06
CA THR A 335 -7.51 4.92 -6.56
C THR A 335 -6.63 5.36 -7.71
N THR A 336 -5.64 4.56 -8.09
CA THR A 336 -4.62 4.94 -9.05
C THR A 336 -4.47 3.89 -10.14
N ILE A 337 -4.32 4.36 -11.37
CA ILE A 337 -3.85 3.57 -12.50
C ILE A 337 -2.45 4.03 -12.92
N THR A 338 -1.70 3.15 -13.59
CA THR A 338 -0.54 3.57 -14.38
C THR A 338 -0.89 3.49 -15.84
N LEU A 339 -0.69 4.60 -16.55
CA LEU A 339 -0.92 4.71 -17.98
C LEU A 339 0.40 4.58 -18.72
N TYR A 340 0.45 3.66 -19.68
CA TYR A 340 1.62 3.35 -20.50
C TYR A 340 1.30 3.50 -21.98
N GLU A 341 2.32 3.81 -22.79
CA GLU A 341 2.25 3.73 -24.24
C GLU A 341 2.85 2.41 -24.73
N VAL A 342 2.16 1.72 -25.63
CA VAL A 342 2.62 0.50 -26.27
C VAL A 342 3.67 0.82 -27.32
N GLY A 343 4.80 0.18 -27.24
CA GLY A 343 5.86 0.19 -28.25
C GLY A 343 5.80 -1.06 -29.14
N THR A 344 6.73 -1.98 -28.95
CA THR A 344 6.82 -3.22 -29.73
C THR A 344 5.74 -4.22 -29.35
N VAL A 345 5.09 -4.79 -30.35
CA VAL A 345 4.16 -5.95 -30.23
C VAL A 345 4.79 -7.12 -30.99
N LYS A 346 5.16 -8.18 -30.26
CA LYS A 346 5.91 -9.30 -30.83
C LYS A 346 5.27 -10.64 -30.49
N PRO A 347 4.65 -11.37 -31.45
CA PRO A 347 4.21 -12.74 -31.25
C PRO A 347 5.41 -13.70 -31.18
N VAL A 348 5.34 -14.65 -30.25
CA VAL A 348 6.35 -15.69 -30.03
C VAL A 348 5.64 -17.03 -29.85
N THR A 349 6.04 -18.04 -30.61
CA THR A 349 5.56 -19.40 -30.40
C THR A 349 6.38 -20.04 -29.28
N ILE A 350 5.72 -20.51 -28.24
CA ILE A 350 6.35 -21.20 -27.10
C ILE A 350 6.39 -22.71 -27.32
N GLU A 351 7.04 -23.45 -26.41
CA GLU A 351 7.38 -24.90 -26.60
C GLU A 351 6.18 -25.81 -26.89
N ASP A 352 4.98 -25.47 -26.37
CA ASP A 352 3.74 -26.24 -26.58
C ASP A 352 3.00 -25.84 -27.88
N GLY A 353 3.60 -24.98 -28.70
CA GLY A 353 2.99 -24.47 -29.93
C GLY A 353 2.03 -23.29 -29.72
N THR A 354 1.75 -22.88 -28.49
CA THR A 354 0.94 -21.69 -28.17
C THR A 354 1.64 -20.43 -28.64
N VAL A 355 0.88 -19.48 -29.21
CA VAL A 355 1.40 -18.14 -29.53
C VAL A 355 1.12 -17.20 -28.38
N ARG A 356 2.18 -16.71 -27.74
CA ARG A 356 2.13 -15.62 -26.75
C ARG A 356 2.63 -14.33 -27.37
N THR A 357 1.91 -13.24 -27.19
CA THR A 357 2.31 -11.92 -27.71
C THR A 357 2.92 -11.08 -26.61
N TYR A 358 4.16 -10.68 -26.77
CA TYR A 358 4.82 -9.70 -25.91
C TYR A 358 4.39 -8.29 -26.33
N VAL A 359 3.81 -7.55 -25.41
CA VAL A 359 3.39 -6.17 -25.57
C VAL A 359 4.29 -5.31 -24.70
N SER A 360 5.29 -4.67 -25.31
CA SER A 360 6.24 -3.82 -24.61
C SER A 360 5.66 -2.43 -24.39
N VAL A 361 5.89 -1.87 -23.21
CA VAL A 361 5.46 -0.52 -22.86
C VAL A 361 6.64 0.35 -22.46
N ASP A 362 6.42 1.66 -22.41
CA ASP A 362 7.45 2.68 -22.15
C ASP A 362 7.89 2.80 -20.67
N GLY A 363 7.28 2.05 -19.75
CA GLY A 363 7.69 1.88 -18.36
C GLY A 363 8.22 0.49 -18.06
N GLY A 364 8.01 0.00 -16.82
CA GLY A 364 8.37 -1.34 -16.42
C GLY A 364 8.64 -1.50 -14.92
N MET A 365 9.55 -2.41 -14.56
CA MET A 365 9.87 -2.74 -13.17
C MET A 365 10.39 -1.55 -12.34
N SER A 366 10.92 -0.51 -12.97
CA SER A 366 11.36 0.69 -12.25
C SER A 366 10.21 1.57 -11.74
N ASP A 367 9.00 1.42 -12.25
CA ASP A 367 7.80 2.12 -11.79
C ASP A 367 6.77 1.18 -11.14
N ASN A 368 6.78 -0.12 -11.45
CA ASN A 368 5.99 -1.15 -10.78
C ASN A 368 6.82 -2.42 -10.52
N LEU A 369 7.56 -2.42 -9.43
CA LEU A 369 8.46 -3.51 -9.03
C LEU A 369 7.71 -4.75 -8.50
N ARG A 370 6.46 -4.61 -8.07
CA ARG A 370 5.73 -5.64 -7.33
C ARG A 370 5.52 -6.97 -8.08
N PRO A 371 5.25 -6.99 -9.41
CA PRO A 371 5.19 -8.26 -10.14
C PRO A 371 6.49 -9.06 -10.06
N MET A 372 7.63 -8.40 -10.25
CA MET A 372 8.95 -9.03 -10.18
C MET A 372 9.32 -9.47 -8.76
N LEU A 373 9.06 -8.62 -7.76
CA LEU A 373 9.48 -8.85 -6.38
C LEU A 373 8.59 -9.84 -5.63
N TYR A 374 7.28 -9.80 -5.87
CA TYR A 374 6.27 -10.55 -5.11
C TYR A 374 5.40 -11.46 -5.97
N GLY A 375 5.62 -11.56 -7.27
CA GLY A 375 4.72 -12.26 -8.18
C GLY A 375 3.31 -11.64 -8.24
N ALA A 376 3.20 -10.35 -7.89
CA ALA A 376 1.90 -9.68 -7.80
C ALA A 376 1.20 -9.64 -9.16
N GLN A 377 -0.08 -10.02 -9.16
CA GLN A 377 -0.93 -9.97 -10.35
C GLN A 377 -1.60 -8.61 -10.46
N TYR A 378 -1.85 -8.17 -11.68
CA TYR A 378 -2.55 -6.93 -11.99
C TYR A 378 -3.52 -7.12 -13.15
N THR A 379 -4.52 -6.25 -13.21
CA THR A 379 -5.44 -6.13 -14.36
C THR A 379 -5.05 -4.94 -15.21
N ALA A 380 -5.12 -5.11 -16.54
CA ALA A 380 -4.91 -4.05 -17.51
C ALA A 380 -5.94 -4.09 -18.65
N ARG A 381 -6.00 -2.99 -19.41
CA ARG A 381 -6.78 -2.91 -20.63
C ARG A 381 -6.22 -1.86 -21.58
N LEU A 382 -6.62 -1.92 -22.87
CA LEU A 382 -6.45 -0.78 -23.76
C LEU A 382 -7.25 0.40 -23.21
N ALA A 383 -6.63 1.57 -23.17
CA ALA A 383 -7.19 2.77 -22.57
C ALA A 383 -7.71 3.79 -23.60
N ASN A 384 -7.12 3.86 -24.80
CA ASN A 384 -7.46 4.84 -25.82
C ASN A 384 -8.56 4.38 -26.78
N ARG A 385 -8.91 3.10 -26.79
CA ARG A 385 -9.92 2.52 -27.69
C ARG A 385 -10.42 1.14 -27.22
N ALA A 386 -11.50 0.67 -27.80
CA ALA A 386 -12.06 -0.65 -27.51
C ALA A 386 -11.17 -1.81 -27.98
N GLY A 387 -10.54 -1.70 -29.14
CA GLY A 387 -9.88 -2.79 -29.84
C GLY A 387 -10.84 -3.84 -30.42
N SER A 388 -10.30 -4.93 -30.99
CA SER A 388 -11.05 -6.05 -31.54
C SER A 388 -11.75 -6.88 -30.44
N GLU A 389 -12.81 -7.62 -30.82
CA GLU A 389 -13.47 -8.55 -29.87
C GLU A 389 -12.65 -9.81 -29.62
N GLN A 390 -11.89 -10.21 -30.61
CA GLN A 390 -10.95 -11.33 -30.49
C GLN A 390 -9.80 -10.92 -29.58
N GLY A 391 -9.52 -11.75 -28.57
CA GLY A 391 -8.39 -11.60 -27.68
C GLY A 391 -7.22 -12.48 -28.12
N ILE A 392 -6.02 -11.99 -27.86
CA ILE A 392 -4.77 -12.76 -27.95
C ILE A 392 -4.17 -12.93 -26.55
N LEU A 393 -3.54 -14.07 -26.30
CA LEU A 393 -2.76 -14.28 -25.10
C LEU A 393 -1.53 -13.36 -25.14
N ALA A 394 -1.48 -12.41 -24.23
CA ALA A 394 -0.44 -11.39 -24.16
C ALA A 394 0.33 -11.45 -22.83
N ARG A 395 1.55 -10.94 -22.88
CA ARG A 395 2.39 -10.61 -21.73
C ARG A 395 2.78 -9.15 -21.85
N VAL A 396 2.45 -8.33 -20.84
CA VAL A 396 2.86 -6.93 -20.81
C VAL A 396 4.21 -6.84 -20.14
N VAL A 397 5.19 -6.29 -20.86
CA VAL A 397 6.59 -6.20 -20.43
C VAL A 397 7.09 -4.76 -20.52
N GLY A 398 8.05 -4.42 -19.69
CA GLY A 398 8.69 -3.10 -19.72
C GLY A 398 9.83 -3.01 -20.75
N LYS A 399 10.57 -1.91 -20.64
CA LYS A 399 11.67 -1.56 -21.57
C LYS A 399 13.06 -1.75 -20.98
N HIS A 400 13.18 -2.34 -19.78
CA HIS A 400 14.48 -2.55 -19.14
C HIS A 400 15.24 -3.71 -19.78
N CYS A 401 16.59 -3.63 -19.75
CA CYS A 401 17.47 -4.73 -20.14
C CYS A 401 17.52 -5.82 -19.06
N GLU A 402 16.34 -6.36 -18.71
CA GLU A 402 16.13 -7.37 -17.67
C GLU A 402 15.02 -8.32 -18.08
N SER A 403 15.27 -9.62 -18.07
CA SER A 403 14.28 -10.63 -18.47
C SER A 403 13.09 -10.72 -17.52
N GLY A 404 13.27 -10.34 -16.25
CA GLY A 404 12.22 -10.25 -15.22
C GLY A 404 11.35 -8.99 -15.31
N ASP A 405 11.55 -8.11 -16.29
CA ASP A 405 10.77 -6.89 -16.46
C ASP A 405 9.38 -7.18 -17.05
N ILE A 406 8.56 -7.87 -16.25
CA ILE A 406 7.22 -8.30 -16.59
C ILE A 406 6.22 -7.59 -15.67
N LEU A 407 5.35 -6.76 -16.28
CA LEU A 407 4.28 -6.08 -15.55
C LEU A 407 3.05 -6.97 -15.36
N ILE A 408 2.70 -7.75 -16.40
CA ILE A 408 1.60 -8.72 -16.36
C ILE A 408 2.04 -9.97 -17.12
N SER A 409 2.07 -11.09 -16.44
CA SER A 409 2.56 -12.36 -16.97
C SER A 409 1.62 -12.96 -18.01
N GLU A 410 0.30 -12.85 -17.80
CA GLU A 410 -0.72 -13.36 -18.72
C GLU A 410 -1.98 -12.49 -18.67
N ILE A 411 -2.45 -12.10 -19.85
CA ILE A 411 -3.69 -11.34 -20.04
C ILE A 411 -4.20 -11.53 -21.47
N TYR A 412 -5.51 -11.44 -21.67
CA TYR A 412 -6.09 -11.38 -23.01
C TYR A 412 -6.31 -9.94 -23.44
N LEU A 413 -5.48 -9.44 -24.35
CA LEU A 413 -5.63 -8.13 -24.97
C LEU A 413 -6.29 -8.26 -26.36
N PRO A 414 -6.90 -7.19 -26.89
CA PRO A 414 -7.43 -7.16 -28.25
C PRO A 414 -6.37 -7.57 -29.27
N ALA A 415 -6.74 -8.42 -30.26
CA ALA A 415 -5.83 -8.95 -31.27
C ALA A 415 -5.23 -7.88 -32.18
N ASP A 416 -5.84 -6.72 -32.24
CA ASP A 416 -5.40 -5.54 -33.01
C ASP A 416 -4.57 -4.55 -32.17
N VAL A 417 -4.04 -4.96 -30.98
CA VAL A 417 -3.13 -4.15 -30.17
C VAL A 417 -1.88 -3.81 -30.98
N ARG A 418 -1.44 -2.55 -30.92
CA ARG A 418 -0.35 -2.03 -31.76
C ARG A 418 0.43 -0.89 -31.10
N ALA A 419 1.58 -0.57 -31.64
CA ALA A 419 2.35 0.60 -31.23
C ALA A 419 1.53 1.88 -31.26
N GLY A 420 1.70 2.72 -30.24
CA GLY A 420 0.92 3.94 -30.02
C GLY A 420 -0.41 3.74 -29.30
N ASP A 421 -0.84 2.49 -29.05
CA ASP A 421 -1.97 2.25 -28.14
C ASP A 421 -1.58 2.61 -26.70
N LEU A 422 -2.58 2.95 -25.89
CA LEU A 422 -2.40 3.16 -24.46
C LEU A 422 -2.90 1.94 -23.69
N VAL A 423 -2.12 1.51 -22.70
CA VAL A 423 -2.47 0.46 -21.74
C VAL A 423 -2.55 1.08 -20.35
N ALA A 424 -3.69 0.90 -19.68
CA ALA A 424 -3.87 1.26 -18.29
C ALA A 424 -3.78 0.01 -17.41
N VAL A 425 -2.94 0.05 -16.38
CA VAL A 425 -2.82 -0.98 -15.33
C VAL A 425 -3.51 -0.44 -14.08
N ALA A 426 -4.50 -1.17 -13.55
CA ALA A 426 -5.30 -0.75 -12.40
C ALA A 426 -4.61 -1.02 -11.06
N ALA A 427 -5.09 -0.38 -9.99
CA ALA A 427 -4.71 -0.59 -8.59
C ALA A 427 -3.20 -0.40 -8.30
N THR A 428 -2.52 0.49 -9.00
CA THR A 428 -1.08 0.73 -8.88
C THR A 428 -0.68 1.79 -7.84
N GLY A 429 -1.63 2.33 -7.08
CA GLY A 429 -1.39 3.47 -6.18
C GLY A 429 -0.51 3.16 -4.97
N ALA A 430 -0.54 1.92 -4.48
CA ALA A 430 0.26 1.52 -3.35
C ALA A 430 1.52 0.76 -3.79
N TYR A 431 2.68 1.20 -3.27
CA TYR A 431 3.99 0.56 -3.52
C TYR A 431 4.40 0.52 -5.00
N GLY A 432 3.79 1.35 -5.87
CA GLY A 432 4.27 1.65 -7.22
C GLY A 432 5.29 2.79 -7.14
N ARG A 433 4.81 4.04 -7.13
CA ARG A 433 5.70 5.23 -7.09
C ARG A 433 6.63 5.26 -5.88
N SER A 434 6.20 4.78 -4.71
CA SER A 434 7.04 4.76 -3.50
C SER A 434 8.21 3.78 -3.57
N MET A 435 8.10 2.72 -4.36
CA MET A 435 9.18 1.75 -4.61
C MET A 435 9.89 1.99 -5.96
N ALA A 436 9.55 3.06 -6.67
CA ALA A 436 10.15 3.36 -7.97
C ALA A 436 11.66 3.59 -7.84
N SER A 437 12.40 3.10 -8.84
CA SER A 437 13.86 3.22 -8.93
C SER A 437 14.28 3.89 -10.23
N ASN A 438 15.58 4.13 -10.37
CA ASN A 438 16.20 4.60 -11.62
C ASN A 438 16.99 3.48 -12.30
N TYR A 439 16.51 2.22 -12.19
CA TYR A 439 17.16 1.10 -12.89
C TYR A 439 17.27 1.40 -14.39
N ASN A 440 18.42 1.09 -14.98
CA ASN A 440 18.86 1.52 -16.32
C ASN A 440 18.79 3.05 -16.55
N ASN A 441 18.87 3.85 -15.48
CA ASN A 441 18.72 5.33 -15.50
C ASN A 441 17.39 5.82 -16.10
N LEU A 442 16.32 5.01 -16.04
CA LEU A 442 15.00 5.48 -16.43
C LEU A 442 14.49 6.52 -15.44
N LEU A 443 13.83 7.54 -15.98
CA LEU A 443 13.25 8.63 -15.21
C LEU A 443 11.96 8.18 -14.52
N LYS A 444 11.82 8.50 -13.25
CA LYS A 444 10.58 8.17 -12.53
C LYS A 444 9.40 8.94 -13.08
N PRO A 445 8.25 8.26 -13.30
CA PRO A 445 7.03 8.87 -13.85
C PRO A 445 6.46 9.96 -12.94
N PRO A 446 5.66 10.90 -13.49
CA PRO A 446 4.90 11.85 -12.70
C PRO A 446 3.75 11.16 -11.98
N VAL A 447 3.21 11.82 -10.95
CA VAL A 447 1.91 11.50 -10.38
C VAL A 447 0.97 12.66 -10.70
N VAL A 448 -0.11 12.36 -11.37
CA VAL A 448 -1.14 13.30 -11.80
C VAL A 448 -2.42 13.02 -11.03
N ALA A 449 -2.91 14.00 -10.30
CA ALA A 449 -4.21 13.95 -9.67
C ALA A 449 -5.28 14.41 -10.65
N VAL A 450 -6.38 13.65 -10.73
CA VAL A 450 -7.54 14.00 -11.56
C VAL A 450 -8.77 14.20 -10.68
N ARG A 451 -9.53 15.26 -10.96
CA ARG A 451 -10.76 15.61 -10.25
C ARG A 451 -11.62 16.53 -11.09
N ALA A 452 -12.92 16.22 -11.25
CA ALA A 452 -13.91 17.06 -11.93
C ALA A 452 -13.45 17.56 -13.33
N GLY A 453 -12.91 16.67 -14.15
CA GLY A 453 -12.44 16.98 -15.49
C GLY A 453 -11.15 17.81 -15.57
N LYS A 454 -10.39 17.88 -14.48
CA LYS A 454 -9.10 18.60 -14.43
C LYS A 454 -8.00 17.68 -13.95
N GLY A 455 -6.84 17.75 -14.63
CA GLY A 455 -5.60 17.09 -14.24
C GLY A 455 -4.62 18.10 -13.62
N ARG A 456 -3.86 17.67 -12.61
CA ARG A 456 -2.75 18.46 -12.06
C ARG A 456 -1.62 17.55 -11.60
N VAL A 457 -0.40 17.94 -11.88
CA VAL A 457 0.80 17.23 -11.41
C VAL A 457 0.97 17.47 -9.91
N ILE A 458 1.01 16.39 -9.13
CA ILE A 458 1.31 16.43 -7.68
C ILE A 458 2.72 15.96 -7.35
N VAL A 459 3.31 15.14 -8.23
CA VAL A 459 4.75 14.83 -8.25
C VAL A 459 5.19 14.92 -9.70
N ARG A 460 6.15 15.77 -10.00
CA ARG A 460 6.62 15.93 -11.39
C ARG A 460 7.41 14.71 -11.88
N ARG A 461 7.48 14.54 -13.19
CA ARG A 461 8.41 13.61 -13.83
C ARG A 461 9.84 14.03 -13.50
N GLU A 462 10.72 13.07 -13.27
CA GLU A 462 12.16 13.31 -13.24
C GLU A 462 12.67 13.76 -14.62
N THR A 463 13.76 14.50 -14.59
CA THR A 463 14.53 14.90 -15.78
C THR A 463 15.93 14.28 -15.74
N GLU A 464 16.61 14.19 -16.85
CA GLU A 464 18.02 13.79 -16.88
C GLU A 464 18.88 14.68 -15.98
N ALA A 465 18.55 15.97 -15.90
CA ALA A 465 19.24 16.90 -14.99
C ALA A 465 19.07 16.50 -13.50
N ASP A 466 17.94 15.90 -13.12
CA ASP A 466 17.75 15.41 -11.73
C ASP A 466 18.66 14.21 -11.44
N LEU A 467 18.84 13.31 -12.40
CA LEU A 467 19.77 12.18 -12.27
C LEU A 467 21.22 12.66 -12.17
N LEU A 468 21.60 13.55 -13.07
CA LEU A 468 22.97 14.07 -13.16
C LEU A 468 23.32 15.01 -12.00
N ALA A 469 22.35 15.63 -11.35
CA ALA A 469 22.57 16.50 -10.19
C ALA A 469 23.20 15.80 -8.96
N LEU A 470 23.12 14.47 -8.90
CA LEU A 470 23.71 13.66 -7.83
C LEU A 470 25.13 13.17 -8.19
N ASP A 471 25.51 13.24 -9.45
CA ASP A 471 26.84 12.87 -9.93
C ASP A 471 27.78 14.06 -9.75
N VAL A 472 28.88 13.85 -9.03
CA VAL A 472 29.83 14.92 -8.68
C VAL A 472 31.15 14.81 -9.42
N GLY A 473 31.29 13.88 -10.41
CA GLY A 473 32.53 13.80 -11.09
C GLY A 473 32.84 12.88 -12.09
#